data_37b98b5afcb0e3785d05ee05ab4911a6
#
_entry.id   37b98b5afcb0e3785d05ee05ab4911a6
#
_cell.length_a   1.000
_cell.length_b   1.000
_cell.length_c   1.000
_cell.angle_alpha   90.00
_cell.angle_beta   90.00
_cell.angle_gamma   90.00
#
_symmetry.space_group_name_H-M   'P 1'
#
loop_
_entity.id
_entity.type
_entity.pdbx_description
1 polymer ?
#
loop_
_entity_poly.entity_id
_entity_poly.type
_entity_poly.pdbx_seq_one_letter_code
_entity_poly.pdbx_strand_id
1 'polypeptide(L)' 'EYLYIGQGYGEKTTGGYQILVDRCQETENAIYIHTTLQGPAQGEKVSEKPSFPYVVIQVDWEEKHVVFQENKEE' A
#
# COMPACT_ATOMS: atom_id res chain seq x y z
N GLU A 1 -7.78 12.58 -17.48
CA GLU A 1 -8.05 12.83 -16.08
C GLU A 1 -7.63 11.64 -15.23
N TYR A 2 -7.02 11.90 -14.07
CA TYR A 2 -6.46 10.84 -13.23
C TYR A 2 -7.11 10.81 -11.87
N LEU A 3 -7.14 9.62 -11.29
CA LEU A 3 -7.54 9.40 -9.91
C LEU A 3 -6.30 9.02 -9.11
N TYR A 4 -6.10 9.71 -8.00
CA TYR A 4 -5.00 9.40 -7.08
C TYR A 4 -5.57 8.68 -5.88
N ILE A 5 -5.02 7.51 -5.59
CA ILE A 5 -5.53 6.65 -4.52
C ILE A 5 -4.43 6.46 -3.49
N GLY A 6 -4.71 6.86 -2.25
CA GLY A 6 -3.75 6.72 -1.16
C GLY A 6 -4.14 5.60 -0.22
N GLN A 7 -3.17 4.82 0.22
CA GLN A 7 -3.36 3.74 1.17
C GLN A 7 -2.30 3.81 2.26
N GLY A 8 -2.73 3.90 3.51
CA GLY A 8 -1.84 3.89 4.65
C GLY A 8 -2.08 2.67 5.52
N TYR A 9 -1.05 2.25 6.23
CA TYR A 9 -1.12 1.09 7.13
C TYR A 9 -1.00 1.50 8.60
N GLY A 10 -1.12 2.79 8.90
CA GLY A 10 -1.05 3.27 10.28
C GLY A 10 0.37 3.39 10.79
N GLU A 11 0.49 3.65 12.08
CA GLU A 11 1.79 3.83 12.70
C GLU A 11 2.49 2.52 12.96
N LYS A 12 3.79 2.48 12.62
CA LYS A 12 4.67 1.37 12.97
C LYS A 12 5.73 1.89 13.93
N THR A 13 6.27 1.00 14.75
CA THR A 13 7.20 1.40 15.81
C THR A 13 8.60 1.74 15.31
N THR A 14 8.96 1.28 14.11
CA THR A 14 10.27 1.54 13.53
C THR A 14 10.13 1.90 12.06
N GLY A 15 11.24 2.35 11.45
CA GLY A 15 11.35 2.47 10.01
C GLY A 15 11.55 1.09 9.36
N GLY A 16 11.87 1.07 8.07
CA GLY A 16 12.15 -0.16 7.35
C GLY A 16 10.94 -0.85 6.77
N TYR A 17 9.74 -0.31 6.98
CA TYR A 17 8.51 -0.85 6.38
C TYR A 17 8.31 -0.28 5.00
N GLN A 18 7.78 -1.10 4.10
CA GLN A 18 7.45 -0.64 2.76
C GLN A 18 6.17 -1.32 2.28
N ILE A 19 5.49 -0.64 1.39
CA ILE A 19 4.26 -1.16 0.81
C ILE A 19 4.56 -1.54 -0.64
N LEU A 20 4.25 -2.79 -0.98
CA LEU A 20 4.41 -3.30 -2.32
C LEU A 20 3.05 -3.36 -2.97
N VAL A 21 2.93 -2.79 -4.16
CA VAL A 21 1.71 -2.94 -4.95
C VAL A 21 1.89 -4.18 -5.80
N ASP A 22 1.24 -5.27 -5.38
CA ASP A 22 1.42 -6.57 -6.02
C ASP A 22 0.68 -6.65 -7.34
N ARG A 23 -0.52 -6.06 -7.38
CA ARG A 23 -1.38 -6.16 -8.54
C ARG A 23 -2.40 -5.05 -8.53
N CYS A 24 -2.70 -4.52 -9.71
CA CYS A 24 -3.81 -3.62 -9.91
C CYS A 24 -4.67 -4.23 -11.01
N GLN A 25 -5.89 -4.62 -10.69
CA GLN A 25 -6.77 -5.33 -11.61
C GLN A 25 -8.08 -4.59 -11.75
N GLU A 26 -8.50 -4.37 -12.98
CA GLU A 26 -9.74 -3.68 -13.27
C GLU A 26 -10.79 -4.64 -13.81
N THR A 27 -12.01 -4.51 -13.28
CA THR A 27 -13.17 -5.23 -13.81
C THR A 27 -14.20 -4.19 -14.23
N GLU A 28 -15.35 -4.63 -14.73
CA GLU A 28 -16.42 -3.70 -15.12
C GLU A 28 -16.91 -2.86 -13.95
N ASN A 29 -16.86 -3.40 -12.74
CA ASN A 29 -17.50 -2.79 -11.59
C ASN A 29 -16.55 -2.22 -10.56
N ALA A 30 -15.26 -2.56 -10.63
CA ALA A 30 -14.33 -2.17 -9.57
C ALA A 30 -12.89 -2.18 -10.03
N ILE A 31 -12.07 -1.46 -9.29
CA ILE A 31 -10.61 -1.51 -9.41
C ILE A 31 -10.11 -2.17 -8.15
N TYR A 32 -9.43 -3.30 -8.29
CA TYR A 32 -8.87 -4.06 -7.16
C TYR A 32 -7.38 -3.77 -7.08
N ILE A 33 -6.95 -3.31 -5.92
CA ILE A 33 -5.55 -3.00 -5.68
C ILE A 33 -5.04 -3.91 -4.57
N HIS A 34 -4.11 -4.79 -4.91
CA HIS A 34 -3.50 -5.72 -3.96
C HIS A 34 -2.19 -5.15 -3.47
N THR A 35 -2.07 -4.95 -2.18
CA THR A 35 -0.85 -4.44 -1.57
C THR A 35 -0.37 -5.38 -0.49
N THR A 36 0.94 -5.35 -0.23
CA THR A 36 1.55 -6.10 0.85
C THR A 36 2.41 -5.15 1.67
N LEU A 37 2.18 -5.14 2.97
CA LEU A 37 3.07 -4.43 3.89
C LEU A 37 4.21 -5.37 4.25
N GLN A 38 5.43 -4.97 3.91
CA GLN A 38 6.63 -5.74 4.20
C GLN A 38 7.40 -5.05 5.32
N GLY A 39 7.64 -5.77 6.41
CA GLY A 39 8.44 -5.28 7.51
C GLY A 39 9.92 -5.43 7.24
N PRO A 40 10.76 -4.85 8.12
CA PRO A 40 12.21 -4.97 7.94
C PRO A 40 12.68 -6.42 8.08
N ALA A 41 13.73 -6.76 7.34
CA ALA A 41 14.32 -8.08 7.42
C ALA A 41 14.95 -8.29 8.80
N GLN A 42 15.02 -9.54 9.23
CA GLN A 42 15.64 -9.86 10.51
C GLN A 42 17.10 -9.42 10.51
N GLY A 43 17.48 -8.65 11.52
CA GLY A 43 18.83 -8.15 11.63
C GLY A 43 19.09 -6.87 10.85
N GLU A 44 18.11 -6.40 10.10
CA GLU A 44 18.23 -5.15 9.34
C GLU A 44 18.27 -3.97 10.30
N LYS A 45 19.18 -3.03 10.02
CA LYS A 45 19.24 -1.81 10.81
C LYS A 45 18.19 -0.84 10.33
N VAL A 46 17.30 -0.43 11.22
CA VAL A 46 16.23 0.49 10.88
C VAL A 46 16.22 1.65 11.88
N SER A 47 15.58 2.74 11.50
CA SER A 47 15.34 3.83 12.44
C SER A 47 14.39 3.35 13.53
N GLU A 48 14.70 3.64 14.78
CA GLU A 48 13.84 3.27 15.91
C GLU A 48 12.75 4.30 16.15
N LYS A 49 12.53 5.19 15.19
CA LYS A 49 11.46 6.18 15.27
C LYS A 49 10.20 5.64 14.60
N PRO A 50 9.03 6.02 15.10
CA PRO A 50 7.79 5.61 14.45
C PRO A 50 7.74 6.03 13.00
N SER A 51 7.08 5.22 12.17
CA SER A 51 6.90 5.51 10.77
C SER A 51 5.45 5.28 10.38
N PHE A 52 5.06 5.88 9.26
CA PHE A 52 3.69 5.78 8.75
C PHE A 52 3.76 5.37 7.28
N PRO A 53 3.92 4.05 7.02
CA PRO A 53 4.03 3.61 5.62
C PRO A 53 2.75 3.91 4.85
N TYR A 54 2.92 4.44 3.66
CA TYR A 54 1.78 4.74 2.78
C TYR A 54 2.23 4.65 1.33
N VAL A 55 1.25 4.52 0.45
CA VAL A 55 1.49 4.51 -0.99
C VAL A 55 0.41 5.33 -1.67
N VAL A 56 0.78 6.03 -2.73
CA VAL A 56 -0.16 6.76 -3.57
C VAL A 56 -0.06 6.19 -4.99
N ILE A 57 -1.21 5.83 -5.54
CA ILE A 57 -1.31 5.20 -6.86
C ILE A 57 -2.10 6.13 -7.77
N GLN A 58 -1.59 6.33 -8.97
CA GLN A 58 -2.28 7.12 -10.00
C GLN A 58 -2.87 6.16 -11.02
N VAL A 59 -4.17 6.28 -11.27
CA VAL A 59 -4.85 5.49 -12.28
C VAL A 59 -5.72 6.43 -13.14
N ASP A 60 -6.13 5.96 -14.29
CA ASP A 60 -7.06 6.72 -15.11
C ASP A 60 -8.40 6.85 -14.40
N TRP A 61 -9.03 8.02 -14.54
CA TRP A 61 -10.32 8.26 -13.90
C TRP A 61 -11.39 7.37 -14.50
N GLU A 62 -12.12 6.66 -13.63
CA GLU A 62 -13.28 5.89 -14.02
C GLU A 62 -14.28 5.89 -12.87
N GLU A 63 -15.55 5.77 -13.17
CA GLU A 63 -16.59 5.71 -12.15
C GLU A 63 -16.73 4.29 -11.64
N LYS A 64 -15.75 3.85 -10.86
CA LYS A 64 -15.73 2.50 -10.30
C LYS A 64 -15.34 2.55 -8.85
N HIS A 65 -15.81 1.58 -8.10
CA HIS A 65 -15.36 1.40 -6.72
C HIS A 65 -13.91 0.95 -6.69
N VAL A 66 -13.17 1.47 -5.73
CA VAL A 66 -11.81 1.04 -5.49
C VAL A 66 -11.80 0.12 -4.28
N VAL A 67 -11.27 -1.08 -4.45
CA VAL A 67 -11.19 -2.09 -3.40
C VAL A 67 -9.74 -2.40 -3.12
N PHE A 68 -9.30 -2.19 -1.89
CA PHE A 68 -7.97 -2.55 -1.45
C PHE A 68 -7.99 -3.93 -0.82
N GLN A 69 -7.04 -4.76 -1.20
CA GLN A 69 -6.83 -6.06 -0.58
C GLN A 69 -5.44 -6.05 0.01
N GLU A 70 -5.37 -6.07 1.32
CA GLU A 70 -4.13 -5.89 2.05
C GLU A 70 -3.61 -7.22 2.60
N ASN A 71 -2.32 -7.45 2.39
CA ASN A 71 -1.59 -8.54 3.05
C ASN A 71 -0.52 -7.92 3.92
N LYS A 72 -0.32 -8.50 5.10
CA LYS A 72 0.70 -8.02 6.02
C LYS A 72 1.73 -9.10 6.26
N GLU A 73 2.97 -8.77 5.97
CA GLU A 73 4.12 -9.62 6.24
C GLU A 73 5.04 -8.88 7.18
N GLU A 74 5.11 -9.34 8.42
CA GLU A 74 5.95 -8.69 9.43
C GLU A 74 7.02 -9.60 9.97
#